data_47d0bf00af33aab12ac258cc21750e1d
#
_entry.id   47d0bf00af33aab12ac258cc21750e1d
#
_cell.length_a   1.000
_cell.length_b   1.000
_cell.length_c   1.000
_cell.angle_alpha   90.00
_cell.angle_beta   90.00
_cell.angle_gamma   90.00
#
_symmetry.space_group_name_H-M   'P 1'
#
loop_
_entity.id
_entity.type
_entity.pdbx_description
1 polymer ?
#
loop_
_entity_poly.entity_id
_entity_poly.type
_entity_poly.pdbx_seq_one_letter_code
_entity_poly.pdbx_strand_id
1 'polypeptide(L)'
;IFETLAERTLALAQLERRKDPEAGFDPWLEDILEPVLEKCLRHGVKIVSNFGAANPRAAARRIQSLAVRLGIRSPRIAVVTGDDLSSDTYLPFFREALGDALDEARMVAANVYLGSDSVADALLDGAEIVVTGRVSDSALCVGPLLAHFGWARDDWTRRGRAVMAGHLLECGVQVTGGYFADPGVKDVPNLFDIGYPIAEVDADGNCVITKADNTGGLVDTRVVREQMLYEIDDPSAYLAPDAISDISNSVVEQMGPDCVSVSGVEGREWPGTLKVLVCQDGGWLGEGEISYAGPRAEARARMAADIVKHRLGGKLDLRIDLIGVLSIHGDDAGRRLARTPQGSARDVRLRVAAVHQDQKVAELVGREVTALYTCGPAGGGGVRAGLRQRLDTLPCYVPRSAIQSNYEIIE
;
A
#
# COMPACT_ATOMS: atom_id res chain seq x y z
N ILE A 1 -8.37 -8.55 -11.13
CA ILE A 1 -8.19 -7.97 -9.79
C ILE A 1 -7.28 -6.76 -9.92
N PHE A 2 -7.64 -5.65 -9.27
CA PHE A 2 -6.77 -4.48 -9.13
C PHE A 2 -6.66 -4.12 -7.65
N GLU A 3 -5.50 -4.35 -7.07
CA GLU A 3 -5.11 -3.90 -5.75
C GLU A 3 -4.26 -2.63 -5.92
N THR A 4 -4.72 -1.50 -5.34
CA THR A 4 -4.09 -0.18 -5.47
C THR A 4 -4.05 0.58 -4.15
N LEU A 5 -4.48 -0.05 -3.03
CA LEU A 5 -4.76 0.64 -1.79
C LEU A 5 -3.85 0.21 -0.63
N ALA A 6 -2.75 0.92 -0.46
CA ALA A 6 -1.94 0.84 0.74
C ALA A 6 -2.47 1.76 1.85
N GLU A 7 -2.00 1.56 3.09
CA GLU A 7 -2.36 2.38 4.26
C GLU A 7 -2.14 3.88 4.02
N ARG A 8 -1.02 4.23 3.40
CA ARG A 8 -0.69 5.62 3.07
C ARG A 8 -1.61 6.20 2.00
N THR A 9 -1.93 5.44 0.95
CA THR A 9 -2.81 5.91 -0.13
C THR A 9 -4.23 6.10 0.36
N LEU A 10 -4.72 5.22 1.24
CA LEU A 10 -6.01 5.38 1.92
C LEU A 10 -6.06 6.68 2.74
N ALA A 11 -5.03 6.94 3.55
CA ALA A 11 -4.95 8.14 4.36
C ALA A 11 -4.97 9.43 3.50
N LEU A 12 -4.27 9.43 2.37
CA LEU A 12 -4.31 10.54 1.41
C LEU A 12 -5.68 10.68 0.74
N ALA A 13 -6.32 9.57 0.37
CA ALA A 13 -7.67 9.57 -0.19
C ALA A 13 -8.71 10.17 0.79
N GLN A 14 -8.56 9.91 2.09
CA GLN A 14 -9.40 10.53 3.13
C GLN A 14 -9.22 12.05 3.19
N LEU A 15 -8.00 12.55 3.05
CA LEU A 15 -7.74 14.00 2.97
C LEU A 15 -8.36 14.63 1.74
N GLU A 16 -8.26 13.99 0.58
CA GLU A 16 -8.86 14.49 -0.66
C GLU A 16 -10.40 14.49 -0.56
N ARG A 17 -11.02 13.44 -0.03
CA ARG A 17 -12.47 13.38 0.21
C ARG A 17 -12.96 14.50 1.13
N ARG A 18 -12.16 14.90 2.14
CA ARG A 18 -12.53 16.03 3.02
C ARG A 18 -12.54 17.37 2.29
N LYS A 19 -11.69 17.55 1.28
CA LYS A 19 -11.62 18.77 0.47
C LYS A 19 -12.70 18.80 -0.61
N ASP A 20 -12.94 17.64 -1.23
CA ASP A 20 -13.92 17.45 -2.30
C ASP A 20 -14.68 16.12 -2.05
N PRO A 21 -15.98 16.16 -1.73
CA PRO A 21 -16.81 14.99 -1.51
C PRO A 21 -16.91 14.03 -2.71
N GLU A 22 -16.57 14.45 -3.91
CA GLU A 22 -16.52 13.63 -5.13
C GLU A 22 -15.13 13.03 -5.38
N ALA A 23 -14.12 13.38 -4.60
CA ALA A 23 -12.78 12.80 -4.65
C ALA A 23 -12.61 11.69 -3.59
N GLY A 24 -11.38 11.20 -3.40
CA GLY A 24 -11.03 10.22 -2.38
C GLY A 24 -11.11 8.76 -2.85
N PHE A 25 -11.02 8.53 -4.15
CA PHE A 25 -10.83 7.23 -4.78
C PHE A 25 -9.50 7.21 -5.55
N ASP A 26 -9.13 6.08 -6.13
CA ASP A 26 -7.87 5.95 -6.86
C ASP A 26 -7.81 6.95 -8.04
N PRO A 27 -6.82 7.84 -8.07
CA PRO A 27 -6.73 8.86 -9.13
C PRO A 27 -6.41 8.28 -10.52
N TRP A 28 -5.86 7.06 -10.60
CA TRP A 28 -5.51 6.38 -11.84
C TRP A 28 -6.59 5.43 -12.35
N LEU A 29 -7.74 5.37 -11.67
CA LEU A 29 -8.84 4.44 -11.99
C LEU A 29 -9.22 4.46 -13.48
N GLU A 30 -9.35 5.64 -14.08
CA GLU A 30 -9.73 5.73 -15.50
C GLU A 30 -8.62 5.24 -16.42
N ASP A 31 -7.38 5.66 -16.17
CA ASP A 31 -6.22 5.28 -16.98
C ASP A 31 -6.01 3.74 -16.97
N ILE A 32 -6.29 3.12 -15.82
CA ILE A 32 -6.19 1.66 -15.66
C ILE A 32 -7.35 0.94 -16.37
N LEU A 33 -8.58 1.42 -16.24
CA LEU A 33 -9.76 0.73 -16.77
C LEU A 33 -10.01 1.00 -18.25
N GLU A 34 -9.70 2.19 -18.75
CA GLU A 34 -10.00 2.59 -20.15
C GLU A 34 -9.52 1.56 -21.19
N PRO A 35 -8.28 1.00 -21.11
CA PRO A 35 -7.81 0.05 -22.12
C PRO A 35 -8.45 -1.36 -22.03
N VAL A 36 -9.09 -1.70 -20.90
CA VAL A 36 -9.56 -3.07 -20.64
C VAL A 36 -11.08 -3.19 -20.44
N LEU A 37 -11.76 -2.11 -20.06
CA LEU A 37 -13.17 -2.15 -19.63
C LEU A 37 -14.09 -2.78 -20.67
N GLU A 38 -14.04 -2.30 -21.92
CA GLU A 38 -14.87 -2.84 -23.01
C GLU A 38 -14.60 -4.34 -23.25
N LYS A 39 -13.33 -4.72 -23.23
CA LYS A 39 -12.92 -6.11 -23.46
C LYS A 39 -13.43 -7.01 -22.33
N CYS A 40 -13.27 -6.60 -21.08
CA CYS A 40 -13.76 -7.35 -19.91
C CYS A 40 -15.27 -7.56 -19.98
N LEU A 41 -16.03 -6.51 -20.22
CA LEU A 41 -17.50 -6.60 -20.33
C LEU A 41 -17.96 -7.48 -21.50
N ARG A 42 -17.29 -7.39 -22.66
CA ARG A 42 -17.61 -8.20 -23.84
C ARG A 42 -17.37 -9.69 -23.61
N HIS A 43 -16.33 -10.03 -22.86
CA HIS A 43 -15.95 -11.42 -22.60
C HIS A 43 -16.48 -11.97 -21.26
N GLY A 44 -17.29 -11.19 -20.53
CA GLY A 44 -17.84 -11.61 -19.24
C GLY A 44 -16.81 -11.71 -18.11
N VAL A 45 -15.65 -11.06 -18.29
CA VAL A 45 -14.59 -11.01 -17.27
C VAL A 45 -15.02 -10.07 -16.15
N LYS A 46 -15.05 -10.55 -14.92
CA LYS A 46 -15.35 -9.76 -13.74
C LYS A 46 -14.16 -8.90 -13.34
N ILE A 47 -14.42 -7.68 -12.87
CA ILE A 47 -13.40 -6.77 -12.32
C ILE A 47 -13.68 -6.59 -10.83
N VAL A 48 -12.68 -6.84 -9.99
CA VAL A 48 -12.77 -6.63 -8.54
C VAL A 48 -11.60 -5.77 -8.11
N SER A 49 -11.88 -4.68 -7.38
CA SER A 49 -10.85 -3.70 -7.03
C SER A 49 -11.17 -2.95 -5.75
N ASN A 50 -10.12 -2.45 -5.09
CA ASN A 50 -10.20 -1.48 -4.00
C ASN A 50 -9.99 -0.02 -4.48
N PHE A 51 -10.29 0.27 -5.74
CA PHE A 51 -10.25 1.62 -6.33
C PHE A 51 -11.06 2.66 -5.54
N GLY A 52 -12.04 2.20 -4.78
CA GLY A 52 -12.90 3.07 -3.97
C GLY A 52 -12.15 3.82 -2.89
N ALA A 53 -11.06 3.26 -2.38
CA ALA A 53 -10.28 3.86 -1.30
C ALA A 53 -11.18 4.44 -0.19
N ALA A 54 -11.25 5.78 -0.05
CA ALA A 54 -12.12 6.45 0.90
C ALA A 54 -13.53 6.74 0.35
N ASN A 55 -13.79 6.54 -0.95
CA ASN A 55 -15.07 6.92 -1.60
C ASN A 55 -15.48 5.96 -2.72
N PRO A 56 -15.85 4.71 -2.37
CA PRO A 56 -16.19 3.69 -3.38
C PRO A 56 -17.41 4.06 -4.23
N ARG A 57 -18.36 4.85 -3.70
CA ARG A 57 -19.50 5.34 -4.50
C ARG A 57 -19.08 6.34 -5.59
N ALA A 58 -18.16 7.25 -5.29
CA ALA A 58 -17.63 8.17 -6.31
C ALA A 58 -16.83 7.43 -7.38
N ALA A 59 -16.03 6.43 -6.98
CA ALA A 59 -15.32 5.57 -7.92
C ALA A 59 -16.30 4.85 -8.87
N ALA A 60 -17.39 4.29 -8.35
CA ALA A 60 -18.40 3.63 -9.17
C ALA A 60 -19.06 4.59 -10.18
N ARG A 61 -19.44 5.80 -9.74
CA ARG A 61 -19.94 6.86 -10.66
C ARG A 61 -18.92 7.21 -11.73
N ARG A 62 -17.64 7.24 -11.37
CA ARG A 62 -16.56 7.53 -12.31
C ARG A 62 -16.44 6.44 -13.37
N ILE A 63 -16.58 5.17 -13.01
CA ILE A 63 -16.60 4.03 -13.94
C ILE A 63 -17.81 4.11 -14.87
N GLN A 64 -19.00 4.48 -14.38
CA GLN A 64 -20.17 4.70 -15.24
C GLN A 64 -19.93 5.81 -16.25
N SER A 65 -19.34 6.92 -15.81
CA SER A 65 -18.98 8.04 -16.69
C SER A 65 -17.95 7.62 -17.75
N LEU A 66 -16.98 6.78 -17.40
CA LEU A 66 -16.02 6.19 -18.33
C LEU A 66 -16.74 5.34 -19.39
N ALA A 67 -17.67 4.46 -18.98
CA ALA A 67 -18.44 3.63 -19.91
C ALA A 67 -19.22 4.47 -20.92
N VAL A 68 -19.87 5.56 -20.46
CA VAL A 68 -20.55 6.52 -21.34
C VAL A 68 -19.59 7.17 -22.32
N ARG A 69 -18.40 7.61 -21.86
CA ARG A 69 -17.37 8.24 -22.71
C ARG A 69 -16.84 7.26 -23.78
N LEU A 70 -16.73 5.98 -23.43
CA LEU A 70 -16.32 4.93 -24.37
C LEU A 70 -17.44 4.48 -25.32
N GLY A 71 -18.67 4.95 -25.13
CA GLY A 71 -19.82 4.54 -25.92
C GLY A 71 -20.25 3.08 -25.72
N ILE A 72 -19.94 2.51 -24.58
CA ILE A 72 -20.30 1.13 -24.19
C ILE A 72 -21.47 1.13 -23.20
N ARG A 73 -22.15 -0.03 -23.05
CA ARG A 73 -23.22 -0.16 -22.07
C ARG A 73 -22.73 0.09 -20.66
N SER A 74 -23.62 0.60 -19.79
CA SER A 74 -23.33 0.69 -18.37
C SER A 74 -23.09 -0.69 -17.77
N PRO A 75 -21.99 -0.94 -17.04
CA PRO A 75 -21.79 -2.18 -16.30
C PRO A 75 -22.64 -2.19 -15.01
N ARG A 76 -23.00 -3.38 -14.53
CA ARG A 76 -23.55 -3.55 -13.18
C ARG A 76 -22.42 -3.47 -12.17
N ILE A 77 -22.37 -2.37 -11.41
CA ILE A 77 -21.28 -2.10 -10.46
C ILE A 77 -21.81 -2.33 -9.04
N ALA A 78 -21.17 -3.20 -8.28
CA ALA A 78 -21.38 -3.30 -6.85
C ALA A 78 -20.40 -2.41 -6.10
N VAL A 79 -20.90 -1.69 -5.11
CA VAL A 79 -20.13 -0.87 -4.19
C VAL A 79 -20.16 -1.53 -2.82
N VAL A 80 -19.01 -2.00 -2.35
CA VAL A 80 -18.87 -2.59 -1.00
C VAL A 80 -18.54 -1.49 -0.01
N THR A 81 -19.23 -1.46 1.11
CA THR A 81 -19.12 -0.47 2.18
C THR A 81 -19.12 -1.13 3.56
N GLY A 82 -18.86 -0.33 4.61
CA GLY A 82 -18.78 -0.78 6.01
C GLY A 82 -17.37 -0.77 6.58
N ASP A 83 -16.40 -0.33 5.78
CA ASP A 83 -15.01 -0.16 6.22
C ASP A 83 -14.76 1.16 6.94
N ASP A 84 -15.57 2.20 6.71
CA ASP A 84 -15.44 3.51 7.35
C ASP A 84 -16.02 3.50 8.76
N LEU A 85 -15.15 3.54 9.77
CA LEU A 85 -15.48 3.53 11.19
C LEU A 85 -15.26 4.92 11.84
N SER A 86 -15.29 5.99 11.05
CA SER A 86 -15.00 7.35 11.52
C SER A 86 -16.10 7.95 12.40
N SER A 87 -17.23 7.26 12.61
CA SER A 87 -18.32 7.73 13.46
C SER A 87 -18.02 7.53 14.96
N ASP A 88 -18.64 8.36 15.79
CA ASP A 88 -18.50 8.32 17.26
C ASP A 88 -18.88 6.97 17.88
N THR A 89 -19.67 6.16 17.17
CA THR A 89 -20.09 4.82 17.62
C THR A 89 -18.89 3.90 17.89
N TYR A 90 -17.79 4.09 17.16
CA TYR A 90 -16.61 3.23 17.26
C TYR A 90 -15.52 3.80 18.18
N LEU A 91 -15.61 5.05 18.62
CA LEU A 91 -14.63 5.67 19.51
C LEU A 91 -14.33 4.87 20.79
N PRO A 92 -15.31 4.21 21.45
CA PRO A 92 -15.01 3.40 22.63
C PRO A 92 -13.99 2.29 22.36
N PHE A 93 -14.05 1.64 21.21
CA PHE A 93 -13.08 0.59 20.83
C PHE A 93 -11.68 1.17 20.60
N PHE A 94 -11.60 2.35 20.01
CA PHE A 94 -10.31 3.01 19.76
C PHE A 94 -9.67 3.50 21.06
N ARG A 95 -10.46 4.05 22.00
CA ARG A 95 -9.98 4.43 23.33
C ARG A 95 -9.41 3.24 24.10
N GLU A 96 -10.12 2.11 24.08
CA GLU A 96 -9.68 0.89 24.74
C GLU A 96 -8.38 0.36 24.12
N ALA A 97 -8.29 0.33 22.78
CA ALA A 97 -7.18 -0.28 22.07
C ALA A 97 -5.92 0.60 22.00
N LEU A 98 -6.06 1.92 21.93
CA LEU A 98 -4.96 2.86 21.66
C LEU A 98 -4.57 3.69 22.90
N GLY A 99 -5.47 3.83 23.89
CA GLY A 99 -5.21 4.61 25.10
C GLY A 99 -4.70 6.02 24.78
N ASP A 100 -3.60 6.41 25.41
CA ASP A 100 -2.99 7.75 25.27
C ASP A 100 -2.42 8.04 23.86
N ALA A 101 -2.29 7.05 23.01
CA ALA A 101 -1.86 7.26 21.61
C ALA A 101 -2.96 7.89 20.74
N LEU A 102 -4.24 7.77 21.15
CA LEU A 102 -5.36 8.34 20.44
C LEU A 102 -5.56 9.81 20.81
N ASP A 103 -5.44 10.70 19.84
CA ASP A 103 -5.90 12.09 19.96
C ASP A 103 -7.16 12.27 19.09
N GLU A 104 -8.33 12.17 19.73
CA GLU A 104 -9.63 12.24 19.03
C GLU A 104 -9.83 13.57 18.28
N ALA A 105 -9.30 14.67 18.81
CA ALA A 105 -9.40 15.98 18.15
C ALA A 105 -8.62 16.03 16.83
N ARG A 106 -7.61 15.16 16.69
CA ARG A 106 -6.78 15.03 15.48
C ARG A 106 -7.22 13.88 14.58
N MET A 107 -8.20 13.07 14.98
CA MET A 107 -8.65 11.94 14.18
C MET A 107 -9.22 12.41 12.83
N VAL A 108 -8.67 11.85 11.77
CA VAL A 108 -9.07 12.12 10.38
C VAL A 108 -10.04 11.07 9.89
N ALA A 109 -9.73 9.82 10.09
CA ALA A 109 -10.53 8.69 9.65
C ALA A 109 -10.14 7.42 10.42
N ALA A 110 -10.99 6.42 10.35
CA ALA A 110 -10.68 5.06 10.78
C ALA A 110 -11.29 4.08 9.77
N ASN A 111 -10.50 3.14 9.28
CA ASN A 111 -10.96 2.14 8.33
C ASN A 111 -10.59 0.74 8.80
N VAL A 112 -11.58 -0.17 8.77
CA VAL A 112 -11.39 -1.59 9.08
C VAL A 112 -11.06 -2.38 7.82
N TYR A 113 -10.19 -3.36 7.95
CA TYR A 113 -9.90 -4.33 6.90
C TYR A 113 -11.03 -5.37 6.85
N LEU A 114 -11.96 -5.18 5.90
CA LEU A 114 -13.09 -6.11 5.69
C LEU A 114 -12.61 -7.40 5.02
N GLY A 115 -13.37 -8.48 5.22
CA GLY A 115 -13.22 -9.72 4.47
C GLY A 115 -13.98 -9.70 3.14
N SER A 116 -14.01 -10.84 2.48
CA SER A 116 -14.47 -11.03 1.11
C SER A 116 -15.97 -11.34 0.96
N ASP A 117 -16.72 -11.57 2.04
CA ASP A 117 -18.09 -12.08 1.94
C ASP A 117 -19.02 -11.18 1.12
N SER A 118 -18.99 -9.85 1.36
CA SER A 118 -19.78 -8.90 0.56
C SER A 118 -19.33 -8.81 -0.90
N VAL A 119 -18.05 -9.06 -1.20
CA VAL A 119 -17.55 -9.16 -2.58
C VAL A 119 -18.14 -10.39 -3.26
N ALA A 120 -18.15 -11.54 -2.58
CA ALA A 120 -18.72 -12.77 -3.11
C ALA A 120 -20.23 -12.64 -3.35
N ASP A 121 -20.97 -12.09 -2.38
CA ASP A 121 -22.43 -11.92 -2.49
C ASP A 121 -22.77 -10.95 -3.64
N ALA A 122 -22.04 -9.87 -3.80
CA ALA A 122 -22.21 -8.94 -4.92
C ALA A 122 -22.01 -9.61 -6.30
N LEU A 123 -20.99 -10.47 -6.42
CA LEU A 123 -20.75 -11.24 -7.66
C LEU A 123 -21.84 -12.27 -7.93
N LEU A 124 -22.35 -12.94 -6.90
CA LEU A 124 -23.49 -13.88 -7.00
C LEU A 124 -24.77 -13.15 -7.43
N ASP A 125 -24.98 -11.91 -6.98
CA ASP A 125 -26.07 -11.04 -7.41
C ASP A 125 -25.87 -10.47 -8.84
N GLY A 126 -24.80 -10.87 -9.51
CA GLY A 126 -24.56 -10.56 -10.92
C GLY A 126 -23.79 -9.26 -11.16
N ALA A 127 -23.09 -8.71 -10.18
CA ALA A 127 -22.16 -7.62 -10.43
C ALA A 127 -21.11 -8.01 -11.48
N GLU A 128 -20.78 -7.09 -12.36
CA GLU A 128 -19.72 -7.23 -13.35
C GLU A 128 -18.43 -6.59 -12.88
N ILE A 129 -18.59 -5.52 -12.08
CA ILE A 129 -17.49 -4.81 -11.43
C ILE A 129 -17.84 -4.69 -9.95
N VAL A 130 -16.89 -5.00 -9.09
CA VAL A 130 -16.97 -4.76 -7.64
C VAL A 130 -15.93 -3.73 -7.24
N VAL A 131 -16.39 -2.63 -6.66
CA VAL A 131 -15.55 -1.56 -6.14
C VAL A 131 -15.66 -1.54 -4.61
N THR A 132 -14.54 -1.67 -3.94
CA THR A 132 -14.50 -1.64 -2.47
C THR A 132 -13.74 -0.42 -1.95
N GLY A 133 -13.97 -0.06 -0.68
CA GLY A 133 -13.04 0.72 0.13
C GLY A 133 -11.93 -0.19 0.69
N ARG A 134 -11.66 -0.09 2.00
CA ARG A 134 -10.63 -0.91 2.65
C ARG A 134 -11.14 -2.33 2.93
N VAL A 135 -10.73 -3.25 2.13
CA VAL A 135 -10.81 -4.69 2.40
C VAL A 135 -9.39 -5.23 2.64
N SER A 136 -9.24 -6.43 3.16
CA SER A 136 -7.95 -7.12 3.10
C SER A 136 -7.55 -7.32 1.63
N ASP A 137 -6.28 -7.17 1.31
CA ASP A 137 -5.82 -7.21 -0.07
C ASP A 137 -6.11 -8.57 -0.72
N SER A 138 -5.93 -9.66 0.03
CA SER A 138 -6.32 -11.01 -0.37
C SER A 138 -7.82 -11.18 -0.59
N ALA A 139 -8.69 -10.39 0.06
CA ALA A 139 -10.14 -10.49 -0.09
C ALA A 139 -10.63 -10.24 -1.52
N LEU A 140 -9.87 -9.45 -2.30
CA LEU A 140 -10.12 -9.21 -3.73
C LEU A 140 -10.01 -10.48 -4.57
N CYS A 141 -9.26 -11.48 -4.09
CA CYS A 141 -9.13 -12.81 -4.71
C CYS A 141 -10.11 -13.80 -4.09
N VAL A 142 -10.24 -13.82 -2.76
CA VAL A 142 -11.10 -14.76 -2.03
C VAL A 142 -12.57 -14.60 -2.43
N GLY A 143 -13.07 -13.36 -2.57
CA GLY A 143 -14.47 -13.11 -2.96
C GLY A 143 -14.89 -13.73 -4.28
N PRO A 144 -14.15 -13.48 -5.38
CA PRO A 144 -14.39 -14.16 -6.67
C PRO A 144 -14.34 -15.69 -6.59
N LEU A 145 -13.41 -16.27 -5.84
CA LEU A 145 -13.31 -17.73 -5.69
C LEU A 145 -14.49 -18.32 -4.93
N LEU A 146 -14.92 -17.67 -3.84
CA LEU A 146 -16.14 -18.06 -3.10
C LEU A 146 -17.37 -18.03 -4.02
N ALA A 147 -17.51 -16.97 -4.81
CA ALA A 147 -18.64 -16.83 -5.73
C ALA A 147 -18.60 -17.85 -6.87
N HIS A 148 -17.42 -18.12 -7.42
CA HIS A 148 -17.25 -19.02 -8.56
C HIS A 148 -17.47 -20.50 -8.19
N PHE A 149 -16.84 -20.95 -7.11
CA PHE A 149 -16.89 -22.35 -6.70
C PHE A 149 -18.06 -22.67 -5.77
N GLY A 150 -18.75 -21.68 -5.22
CA GLY A 150 -19.84 -21.87 -4.27
C GLY A 150 -19.40 -22.53 -2.96
N TRP A 151 -18.15 -22.28 -2.52
CA TRP A 151 -17.64 -22.85 -1.26
C TRP A 151 -18.45 -22.38 -0.06
N ALA A 152 -18.62 -23.29 0.91
CA ALA A 152 -19.26 -22.94 2.17
C ALA A 152 -18.45 -21.86 2.90
N ARG A 153 -19.17 -20.98 3.62
CA ARG A 153 -18.53 -19.84 4.31
C ARG A 153 -17.62 -20.27 5.48
N ASP A 154 -17.81 -21.48 5.97
CA ASP A 154 -17.04 -22.14 7.03
C ASP A 154 -16.05 -23.19 6.49
N ASP A 155 -15.84 -23.25 5.18
CA ASP A 155 -14.77 -24.07 4.59
C ASP A 155 -13.42 -23.35 4.74
N TRP A 156 -12.91 -23.40 5.96
CA TRP A 156 -11.69 -22.68 6.32
C TRP A 156 -10.49 -23.11 5.52
N THR A 157 -10.39 -24.39 5.16
CA THR A 157 -9.27 -24.89 4.37
C THR A 157 -9.21 -24.26 2.99
N ARG A 158 -10.33 -24.23 2.25
CA ARG A 158 -10.39 -23.58 0.93
C ARG A 158 -10.22 -22.06 1.05
N ARG A 159 -10.81 -21.45 2.07
CA ARG A 159 -10.60 -20.00 2.33
C ARG A 159 -9.15 -19.68 2.64
N GLY A 160 -8.45 -20.48 3.45
CA GLY A 160 -7.03 -20.28 3.75
C GLY A 160 -6.15 -20.39 2.50
N ARG A 161 -6.44 -21.34 1.61
CA ARG A 161 -5.77 -21.47 0.31
C ARG A 161 -6.05 -20.26 -0.60
N ALA A 162 -7.29 -19.80 -0.66
CA ALA A 162 -7.67 -18.61 -1.41
C ALA A 162 -7.01 -17.33 -0.87
N VAL A 163 -6.87 -17.20 0.46
CA VAL A 163 -6.11 -16.10 1.08
C VAL A 163 -4.67 -16.12 0.61
N MET A 164 -4.03 -17.30 0.55
CA MET A 164 -2.65 -17.41 0.06
C MET A 164 -2.54 -17.10 -1.44
N ALA A 165 -3.49 -17.54 -2.26
CA ALA A 165 -3.53 -17.17 -3.67
C ALA A 165 -3.66 -15.64 -3.84
N GLY A 166 -4.50 -14.98 -3.03
CA GLY A 166 -4.63 -13.54 -2.98
C GLY A 166 -3.35 -12.84 -2.55
N HIS A 167 -2.69 -13.32 -1.50
CA HIS A 167 -1.41 -12.82 -1.03
C HIS A 167 -0.28 -12.89 -2.08
N LEU A 168 -0.28 -13.95 -2.88
CA LEU A 168 0.68 -14.07 -4.00
C LEU A 168 0.40 -13.07 -5.13
N LEU A 169 -0.84 -12.59 -5.29
CA LEU A 169 -1.24 -11.66 -6.35
C LEU A 169 -1.20 -10.19 -5.93
N GLU A 170 -1.45 -9.88 -4.65
CA GLU A 170 -1.72 -8.52 -4.17
C GLU A 170 -0.60 -7.52 -4.46
N CYS A 171 0.66 -7.95 -4.36
CA CYS A 171 1.82 -7.10 -4.68
C CYS A 171 2.14 -7.04 -6.19
N GLY A 172 1.21 -7.45 -7.05
CA GLY A 172 1.36 -7.39 -8.51
C GLY A 172 2.60 -8.12 -9.00
N VAL A 173 3.46 -7.41 -9.71
CA VAL A 173 4.65 -7.99 -10.36
C VAL A 173 5.74 -8.48 -9.39
N GLN A 174 5.55 -8.36 -8.08
CA GLN A 174 6.52 -8.85 -7.11
C GLN A 174 6.70 -10.36 -7.23
N VAL A 175 5.61 -11.14 -7.36
CA VAL A 175 5.66 -12.60 -7.54
C VAL A 175 6.12 -13.03 -8.94
N THR A 176 6.29 -12.09 -9.86
CA THR A 176 6.92 -12.31 -11.19
C THR A 176 8.34 -11.75 -11.28
N GLY A 177 8.96 -11.43 -10.15
CA GLY A 177 10.36 -11.06 -10.03
C GLY A 177 10.65 -9.57 -9.83
N GLY A 178 9.62 -8.69 -9.72
CA GLY A 178 9.80 -7.24 -9.65
C GLY A 178 10.60 -6.76 -8.45
N TYR A 179 10.36 -7.28 -7.26
CA TYR A 179 11.08 -6.95 -6.03
C TYR A 179 12.18 -7.97 -5.67
N PHE A 180 12.15 -9.12 -6.34
CA PHE A 180 13.10 -10.21 -6.16
C PHE A 180 14.47 -9.92 -6.78
N ALA A 181 14.51 -9.15 -7.86
CA ALA A 181 15.71 -8.94 -8.67
C ALA A 181 16.86 -8.30 -7.89
N ASP A 182 18.03 -8.95 -7.93
CA ASP A 182 19.30 -8.45 -7.40
C ASP A 182 20.41 -8.80 -8.40
N PRO A 183 20.91 -7.82 -9.19
CA PRO A 183 21.81 -8.06 -10.31
C PRO A 183 23.04 -8.89 -9.93
N GLY A 184 23.27 -10.01 -10.65
CA GLY A 184 24.37 -10.94 -10.41
C GLY A 184 24.15 -11.94 -9.26
N VAL A 185 23.02 -11.87 -8.55
CA VAL A 185 22.63 -12.79 -7.47
C VAL A 185 21.27 -13.42 -7.76
N LYS A 186 20.28 -12.60 -8.09
CA LYS A 186 18.91 -12.98 -8.44
C LYS A 186 18.54 -12.30 -9.75
N ASP A 187 19.09 -12.78 -10.83
CA ASP A 187 18.85 -12.19 -12.16
C ASP A 187 17.42 -12.51 -12.62
N VAL A 188 16.70 -11.47 -13.02
CA VAL A 188 15.35 -11.55 -13.59
C VAL A 188 15.38 -10.96 -15.00
N PRO A 189 14.93 -11.71 -16.03
CA PRO A 189 15.00 -11.24 -17.39
C PRO A 189 13.99 -10.15 -17.68
N ASN A 190 14.39 -9.16 -18.48
CA ASN A 190 13.51 -8.18 -19.11
C ASN A 190 12.57 -7.43 -18.14
N LEU A 191 13.08 -6.92 -17.01
CA LEU A 191 12.30 -6.22 -15.99
C LEU A 191 11.56 -4.98 -16.52
N PHE A 192 11.99 -4.38 -17.61
CA PHE A 192 11.32 -3.22 -18.22
C PHE A 192 10.01 -3.57 -18.95
N ASP A 193 9.74 -4.86 -19.17
CA ASP A 193 8.50 -5.38 -19.78
C ASP A 193 7.92 -6.52 -18.93
N ILE A 194 7.97 -6.37 -17.62
CA ILE A 194 7.58 -7.40 -16.66
C ILE A 194 6.08 -7.71 -16.74
N GLY A 195 5.75 -8.99 -16.83
CA GLY A 195 4.36 -9.46 -16.85
C GLY A 195 3.72 -9.50 -15.48
N TYR A 196 2.44 -9.07 -15.41
CA TYR A 196 1.64 -9.24 -14.20
C TYR A 196 1.31 -10.72 -13.95
N PRO A 197 1.16 -11.11 -12.67
CA PRO A 197 0.88 -12.50 -12.31
C PRO A 197 -0.54 -12.92 -12.69
N ILE A 198 -0.66 -14.21 -12.95
CA ILE A 198 -1.93 -14.91 -13.12
C ILE A 198 -1.93 -16.07 -12.12
N ALA A 199 -2.99 -16.20 -11.34
CA ALA A 199 -3.23 -17.38 -10.51
C ALA A 199 -4.37 -18.21 -11.13
N GLU A 200 -4.09 -19.45 -11.45
CA GLU A 200 -5.09 -20.46 -11.82
C GLU A 200 -5.41 -21.26 -10.56
N VAL A 201 -6.66 -21.17 -10.10
CA VAL A 201 -7.09 -21.81 -8.83
C VAL A 201 -8.04 -22.94 -9.13
N ASP A 202 -7.80 -24.11 -8.52
CA ASP A 202 -8.67 -25.28 -8.64
C ASP A 202 -9.83 -25.27 -7.63
N ALA A 203 -10.76 -26.23 -7.78
CA ALA A 203 -11.93 -26.36 -6.89
C ALA A 203 -11.58 -26.67 -5.43
N ASP A 204 -10.37 -27.13 -5.14
CA ASP A 204 -9.86 -27.38 -3.80
C ASP A 204 -9.08 -26.19 -3.25
N GLY A 205 -8.91 -25.11 -4.03
CA GLY A 205 -8.26 -23.87 -3.65
C GLY A 205 -6.74 -23.86 -3.82
N ASN A 206 -6.12 -24.94 -4.31
CA ASN A 206 -4.71 -24.88 -4.69
C ASN A 206 -4.52 -24.00 -5.93
N CYS A 207 -3.37 -23.38 -6.07
CA CYS A 207 -3.15 -22.48 -7.18
C CYS A 207 -1.86 -22.78 -7.97
N VAL A 208 -1.88 -22.38 -9.21
CA VAL A 208 -0.71 -22.29 -10.07
C VAL A 208 -0.46 -20.82 -10.38
N ILE A 209 0.73 -20.35 -10.09
CA ILE A 209 1.17 -18.99 -10.41
C ILE A 209 1.93 -18.99 -11.72
N THR A 210 1.52 -18.12 -12.62
CA THR A 210 2.14 -17.87 -13.90
C THR A 210 2.07 -16.39 -14.28
N LYS A 211 2.44 -16.03 -15.49
CA LYS A 211 2.33 -14.66 -16.03
C LYS A 211 1.91 -14.68 -17.48
N ALA A 212 1.57 -13.52 -18.04
CA ALA A 212 1.23 -13.40 -19.45
C ALA A 212 2.39 -13.82 -20.35
N ASP A 213 2.08 -14.54 -21.43
CA ASP A 213 3.04 -14.98 -22.44
C ASP A 213 3.76 -13.78 -23.09
N ASN A 214 5.01 -14.00 -23.50
CA ASN A 214 5.85 -13.02 -24.18
C ASN A 214 6.13 -11.74 -23.38
N THR A 215 6.01 -11.79 -22.05
CA THR A 215 6.41 -10.72 -21.15
C THR A 215 7.72 -11.06 -20.44
N GLY A 216 8.41 -10.04 -19.92
CA GLY A 216 9.56 -10.20 -19.02
C GLY A 216 9.16 -10.71 -17.64
N GLY A 217 10.11 -10.78 -16.75
CA GLY A 217 9.92 -11.36 -15.41
C GLY A 217 10.29 -12.83 -15.33
N LEU A 218 10.13 -13.39 -14.14
CA LEU A 218 10.47 -14.77 -13.79
C LEU A 218 9.48 -15.29 -12.75
N VAL A 219 8.85 -16.44 -13.02
CA VAL A 219 8.07 -17.17 -12.04
C VAL A 219 8.75 -18.51 -11.78
N ASP A 220 9.52 -18.57 -10.69
CA ASP A 220 10.12 -19.82 -10.22
C ASP A 220 9.85 -20.03 -8.72
N THR A 221 10.24 -21.20 -8.21
CA THR A 221 9.99 -21.58 -6.82
C THR A 221 10.65 -20.63 -5.81
N ARG A 222 11.71 -19.91 -6.19
CA ARG A 222 12.40 -18.95 -5.29
C ARG A 222 11.58 -17.67 -5.16
N VAL A 223 11.11 -17.14 -6.30
CA VAL A 223 10.30 -15.91 -6.35
C VAL A 223 8.98 -16.15 -5.60
N VAL A 224 8.30 -17.28 -5.87
CA VAL A 224 7.03 -17.62 -5.22
C VAL A 224 7.21 -17.80 -3.71
N ARG A 225 8.26 -18.49 -3.25
CA ARG A 225 8.54 -18.66 -1.82
C ARG A 225 8.88 -17.34 -1.13
N GLU A 226 9.60 -16.44 -1.80
CA GLU A 226 9.93 -15.13 -1.25
C GLU A 226 8.65 -14.29 -1.09
N GLN A 227 7.73 -14.32 -2.08
CA GLN A 227 6.43 -13.67 -1.96
C GLN A 227 5.54 -14.32 -0.88
N MET A 228 5.53 -15.64 -0.78
CA MET A 228 4.77 -16.35 0.26
C MET A 228 5.16 -15.95 1.68
N LEU A 229 6.41 -15.56 1.89
CA LEU A 229 6.94 -15.16 3.21
C LEU A 229 6.94 -13.64 3.41
N TYR A 230 6.62 -12.88 2.37
CA TYR A 230 6.62 -11.42 2.42
C TYR A 230 5.56 -10.93 3.41
N GLU A 231 5.96 -10.08 4.38
CA GLU A 231 5.09 -9.52 5.43
C GLU A 231 4.39 -10.55 6.35
N ILE A 232 4.79 -11.82 6.31
CA ILE A 232 4.26 -12.85 7.21
C ILE A 232 5.22 -13.04 8.38
N ASP A 233 4.75 -12.73 9.60
CA ASP A 233 5.50 -12.89 10.84
C ASP A 233 5.54 -14.36 11.30
N ASP A 234 4.38 -15.03 11.29
CA ASP A 234 4.23 -16.45 11.65
C ASP A 234 3.66 -17.25 10.48
N PRO A 235 4.49 -18.08 9.82
CA PRO A 235 4.03 -18.96 8.73
C PRO A 235 2.94 -19.95 9.12
N SER A 236 2.81 -20.28 10.41
CA SER A 236 1.75 -21.15 10.89
C SER A 236 0.42 -20.42 11.14
N ALA A 237 0.42 -19.09 11.10
CA ALA A 237 -0.76 -18.29 11.46
C ALA A 237 -0.80 -16.94 10.73
N TYR A 238 -0.85 -16.94 9.40
CA TYR A 238 -1.11 -15.73 8.64
C TYR A 238 -2.56 -15.28 8.84
N LEU A 239 -2.74 -14.19 9.58
CA LEU A 239 -4.05 -13.69 10.00
C LEU A 239 -4.68 -12.82 8.91
N ALA A 240 -5.75 -13.31 8.30
CA ALA A 240 -6.58 -12.51 7.39
C ALA A 240 -8.04 -12.46 7.88
N PRO A 241 -8.82 -11.47 7.48
CA PRO A 241 -10.25 -11.42 7.83
C PRO A 241 -11.04 -12.64 7.35
N ASP A 242 -10.56 -13.32 6.33
CA ASP A 242 -11.26 -14.44 5.69
C ASP A 242 -10.93 -15.79 6.28
N ALA A 243 -9.71 -16.00 6.76
CA ALA A 243 -9.24 -17.21 7.43
C ALA A 243 -7.88 -16.94 8.08
N ILE A 244 -7.46 -17.84 8.96
CA ILE A 244 -6.06 -17.95 9.39
C ILE A 244 -5.41 -18.99 8.49
N SER A 245 -4.42 -18.59 7.67
CA SER A 245 -3.73 -19.51 6.77
C SER A 245 -2.45 -20.05 7.43
N ASP A 246 -2.23 -21.34 7.32
CA ASP A 246 -1.02 -22.04 7.75
C ASP A 246 -0.27 -22.53 6.50
N ILE A 247 0.92 -21.99 6.28
CA ILE A 247 1.78 -22.32 5.13
C ILE A 247 2.97 -23.22 5.53
N SER A 248 3.04 -23.66 6.78
CA SER A 248 4.18 -24.43 7.32
C SER A 248 4.45 -25.71 6.54
N ASN A 249 3.40 -26.34 6.01
CA ASN A 249 3.46 -27.59 5.25
C ASN A 249 3.17 -27.37 3.75
N SER A 250 3.20 -26.11 3.27
CA SER A 250 2.94 -25.83 1.87
C SER A 250 4.01 -26.43 0.94
N VAL A 251 3.58 -26.87 -0.21
CA VAL A 251 4.42 -27.45 -1.27
C VAL A 251 4.44 -26.48 -2.45
N VAL A 252 5.64 -26.07 -2.85
CA VAL A 252 5.89 -25.17 -3.97
C VAL A 252 6.73 -25.87 -5.00
N GLU A 253 6.15 -26.20 -6.16
CA GLU A 253 6.77 -27.03 -7.20
C GLU A 253 6.77 -26.32 -8.57
N GLN A 254 7.92 -26.42 -9.27
CA GLN A 254 8.04 -25.93 -10.64
C GLN A 254 7.34 -26.91 -11.59
N MET A 255 6.32 -26.44 -12.30
CA MET A 255 5.57 -27.26 -13.26
C MET A 255 6.06 -27.09 -14.70
N GLY A 256 6.73 -25.99 -14.99
CA GLY A 256 7.27 -25.62 -16.28
C GLY A 256 7.90 -24.23 -16.22
N PRO A 257 8.41 -23.70 -17.35
CA PRO A 257 8.89 -22.31 -17.38
C PRO A 257 7.79 -21.34 -16.95
N ASP A 258 8.10 -20.43 -16.03
CA ASP A 258 7.15 -19.44 -15.49
C ASP A 258 5.82 -20.02 -14.99
N CYS A 259 5.86 -21.23 -14.43
CA CYS A 259 4.67 -21.96 -13.99
C CYS A 259 4.99 -22.73 -12.69
N VAL A 260 4.44 -22.28 -11.56
CA VAL A 260 4.71 -22.80 -10.20
C VAL A 260 3.42 -23.15 -9.50
N SER A 261 3.27 -24.41 -9.07
CA SER A 261 2.14 -24.83 -8.23
C SER A 261 2.39 -24.55 -6.77
N VAL A 262 1.32 -24.16 -6.06
CA VAL A 262 1.30 -23.99 -4.60
C VAL A 262 0.13 -24.80 -4.04
N SER A 263 0.43 -25.72 -3.15
CA SER A 263 -0.53 -26.61 -2.51
C SER A 263 -0.18 -26.87 -1.04
N GLY A 264 -1.01 -27.61 -0.33
CA GLY A 264 -0.74 -27.97 1.08
C GLY A 264 -0.90 -26.82 2.08
N VAL A 265 -1.47 -25.69 1.67
CA VAL A 265 -1.87 -24.62 2.60
C VAL A 265 -3.10 -25.09 3.37
N GLU A 266 -3.09 -24.94 4.68
CA GLU A 266 -4.21 -25.25 5.56
C GLU A 266 -4.90 -23.97 6.02
N GLY A 267 -6.21 -24.05 6.31
CA GLY A 267 -6.99 -22.91 6.81
C GLY A 267 -7.65 -23.23 8.13
N ARG A 268 -7.75 -22.21 8.98
CA ARG A 268 -8.49 -22.26 10.25
C ARG A 268 -9.49 -21.11 10.32
N GLU A 269 -10.44 -21.21 11.24
CA GLU A 269 -11.41 -20.16 11.50
C GLU A 269 -10.72 -18.79 11.62
N TRP A 270 -11.35 -17.77 11.05
CA TRP A 270 -10.89 -16.39 11.08
C TRP A 270 -10.69 -15.82 12.49
N PRO A 271 -9.88 -14.77 12.66
CA PRO A 271 -9.70 -14.11 13.95
C PRO A 271 -11.02 -13.50 14.46
N GLY A 272 -11.22 -13.53 15.78
CA GLY A 272 -12.36 -12.87 16.45
C GLY A 272 -12.32 -11.34 16.40
N THR A 273 -11.23 -10.76 15.89
CA THR A 273 -11.02 -9.32 15.72
C THR A 273 -10.65 -8.97 14.30
N LEU A 274 -10.86 -7.71 13.92
CA LEU A 274 -10.42 -7.16 12.64
C LEU A 274 -9.44 -6.02 12.88
N LYS A 275 -8.42 -5.92 12.01
CA LYS A 275 -7.47 -4.80 12.00
C LYS A 275 -8.19 -3.53 11.56
N VAL A 276 -7.94 -2.45 12.29
CA VAL A 276 -8.39 -1.10 11.96
C VAL A 276 -7.17 -0.20 11.88
N LEU A 277 -7.17 0.69 10.92
CA LEU A 277 -6.21 1.77 10.80
C LEU A 277 -6.89 3.09 11.18
N VAL A 278 -6.50 3.66 12.31
CA VAL A 278 -6.92 5.00 12.71
C VAL A 278 -5.91 6.00 12.19
N CYS A 279 -6.38 6.99 11.42
CA CYS A 279 -5.56 8.05 10.87
C CYS A 279 -5.77 9.34 11.66
N GLN A 280 -4.68 9.97 12.09
CA GLN A 280 -4.67 11.25 12.78
C GLN A 280 -3.87 12.30 11.99
N ASP A 281 -4.20 13.58 12.15
CA ASP A 281 -3.40 14.68 11.61
C ASP A 281 -2.02 14.68 12.28
N GLY A 282 -0.99 14.35 11.50
CA GLY A 282 0.41 14.30 11.91
C GLY A 282 1.14 15.65 11.78
N GLY A 283 0.41 16.72 11.44
CA GLY A 283 0.98 18.04 11.20
C GLY A 283 1.63 18.16 9.81
N TRP A 284 2.72 18.90 9.73
CA TRP A 284 3.39 19.26 8.49
C TRP A 284 4.82 18.79 8.47
N LEU A 285 5.21 18.10 7.41
CA LEU A 285 6.60 17.75 7.12
C LEU A 285 7.20 18.81 6.22
N GLY A 286 8.18 19.54 6.76
CA GLY A 286 9.04 20.42 6.00
C GLY A 286 10.32 19.69 5.59
N GLU A 287 10.72 19.82 4.33
CA GLU A 287 11.92 19.21 3.78
C GLU A 287 12.73 20.23 2.98
N GLY A 288 14.04 20.09 3.03
CA GLY A 288 14.96 20.86 2.20
C GLY A 288 16.18 20.04 1.82
N GLU A 289 16.63 20.15 0.58
CA GLU A 289 17.81 19.47 0.05
C GLU A 289 18.72 20.45 -0.68
N ILE A 290 20.04 20.22 -0.57
CA ILE A 290 21.08 20.91 -1.35
C ILE A 290 22.23 19.94 -1.63
N SER A 291 22.84 20.05 -2.81
CA SER A 291 23.90 19.14 -3.26
C SER A 291 25.25 19.85 -3.31
N TYR A 292 26.30 19.08 -3.03
CA TYR A 292 27.72 19.47 -3.14
C TYR A 292 28.47 18.40 -3.93
N ALA A 293 29.22 18.83 -4.94
CA ALA A 293 29.98 17.91 -5.79
C ALA A 293 31.46 18.30 -5.89
N GLY A 294 32.31 17.34 -6.29
CA GLY A 294 33.74 17.53 -6.48
C GLY A 294 34.57 17.39 -5.19
N PRO A 295 35.84 17.90 -5.18
CA PRO A 295 36.71 17.78 -4.03
C PRO A 295 36.07 18.36 -2.76
N ARG A 296 36.18 17.65 -1.63
CA ARG A 296 35.66 18.07 -0.31
C ARG A 296 34.10 18.24 -0.26
N ALA A 297 33.35 17.59 -1.15
CA ALA A 297 31.89 17.66 -1.16
C ALA A 297 31.30 17.27 0.20
N GLU A 298 31.74 16.16 0.79
CA GLU A 298 31.28 15.73 2.10
C GLU A 298 31.54 16.74 3.22
N ALA A 299 32.75 17.32 3.25
CA ALA A 299 33.06 18.32 4.27
C ALA A 299 32.14 19.55 4.18
N ARG A 300 31.85 20.00 2.96
CA ARG A 300 30.92 21.11 2.73
C ARG A 300 29.46 20.74 3.10
N ALA A 301 29.01 19.54 2.78
CA ALA A 301 27.68 19.07 3.17
C ALA A 301 27.55 18.97 4.70
N ARG A 302 28.59 18.50 5.41
CA ARG A 302 28.61 18.49 6.89
C ARG A 302 28.52 19.91 7.48
N MET A 303 29.34 20.83 6.94
CA MET A 303 29.26 22.25 7.36
C MET A 303 27.86 22.85 7.11
N ALA A 304 27.25 22.55 5.97
CA ALA A 304 25.89 23.00 5.67
C ALA A 304 24.86 22.44 6.66
N ALA A 305 24.98 21.15 7.02
CA ALA A 305 24.15 20.50 8.03
C ALA A 305 24.30 21.20 9.41
N ASP A 306 25.51 21.49 9.83
CA ASP A 306 25.79 22.17 11.10
C ASP A 306 25.19 23.59 11.14
N ILE A 307 25.26 24.32 10.01
CA ILE A 307 24.63 25.64 9.87
C ILE A 307 23.11 25.55 10.08
N VAL A 308 22.43 24.63 9.38
CA VAL A 308 20.98 24.47 9.52
C VAL A 308 20.61 24.01 10.93
N LYS A 309 21.36 23.05 11.47
CA LYS A 309 21.17 22.56 12.85
C LYS A 309 21.30 23.68 13.88
N HIS A 310 22.28 24.55 13.72
CA HIS A 310 22.45 25.70 14.64
C HIS A 310 21.27 26.68 14.55
N ARG A 311 20.74 26.92 13.35
CA ARG A 311 19.64 27.89 13.14
C ARG A 311 18.27 27.36 13.58
N LEU A 312 18.02 26.08 13.43
CA LEU A 312 16.71 25.46 13.66
C LEU A 312 16.63 24.51 14.85
N GLY A 313 17.77 24.00 15.36
CA GLY A 313 17.81 22.94 16.38
C GLY A 313 17.20 23.32 17.75
N GLY A 314 16.94 24.60 18.00
CA GLY A 314 16.17 25.03 19.18
C GLY A 314 14.67 25.17 18.96
N LYS A 315 14.20 24.94 17.72
CA LYS A 315 12.79 25.10 17.32
C LYS A 315 12.17 23.82 16.76
N LEU A 316 13.02 22.96 16.18
CA LEU A 316 12.60 21.74 15.45
C LEU A 316 13.55 20.60 15.80
N ASP A 317 12.97 19.41 15.93
CA ASP A 317 13.73 18.17 15.91
C ASP A 317 14.05 17.81 14.47
N LEU A 318 15.32 17.93 14.12
CA LEU A 318 15.78 17.78 12.74
C LEU A 318 16.28 16.37 12.47
N ARG A 319 15.78 15.75 11.41
CA ARG A 319 16.44 14.65 10.74
C ARG A 319 17.40 15.20 9.70
N ILE A 320 18.66 14.76 9.75
CA ILE A 320 19.71 15.19 8.82
C ILE A 320 20.33 13.95 8.18
N ASP A 321 20.22 13.87 6.86
CA ASP A 321 20.79 12.81 6.04
C ASP A 321 21.86 13.39 5.11
N LEU A 322 22.99 12.72 4.97
CA LEU A 322 23.99 12.99 3.92
C LEU A 322 23.91 11.85 2.89
N ILE A 323 23.05 12.01 1.91
CA ILE A 323 22.86 11.03 0.83
C ILE A 323 24.17 10.94 0.04
N GLY A 324 24.69 9.71 -0.09
CA GLY A 324 26.04 9.44 -0.61
C GLY A 324 27.08 9.17 0.49
N VAL A 325 26.74 9.39 1.78
CA VAL A 325 27.57 9.08 2.96
C VAL A 325 26.80 8.22 3.96
N LEU A 326 25.72 8.76 4.51
CA LEU A 326 24.84 8.09 5.47
C LEU A 326 23.44 8.67 5.36
N SER A 327 22.45 7.83 5.05
CA SER A 327 21.03 8.21 4.96
C SER A 327 20.12 7.11 5.49
N ILE A 328 19.95 6.00 4.78
CA ILE A 328 19.05 4.89 5.16
C ILE A 328 19.42 4.34 6.55
N HIS A 329 20.70 4.16 6.81
CA HIS A 329 21.20 3.68 8.12
C HIS A 329 21.42 4.79 9.15
N GLY A 330 20.95 6.01 8.86
CA GLY A 330 20.92 7.11 9.82
C GLY A 330 19.95 6.87 10.97
N ASP A 331 20.10 7.65 12.05
CA ASP A 331 19.10 7.76 13.11
C ASP A 331 18.46 9.14 13.10
N ASP A 332 17.22 9.27 13.62
CA ASP A 332 16.49 10.53 13.63
C ASP A 332 17.15 11.64 14.48
N ALA A 333 18.02 11.23 15.44
CA ALA A 333 18.77 12.17 16.27
C ALA A 333 20.13 12.58 15.68
N GLY A 334 20.51 12.05 14.51
CA GLY A 334 21.80 12.34 13.86
C GLY A 334 23.04 11.84 14.60
N ARG A 335 22.88 11.00 15.63
CA ARG A 335 24.00 10.48 16.45
C ARG A 335 24.94 9.59 15.64
N ARG A 336 24.37 8.76 14.76
CA ARG A 336 25.15 7.86 13.90
C ARG A 336 25.96 8.66 12.89
N LEU A 337 25.38 9.68 12.28
CA LEU A 337 26.09 10.59 11.38
C LEU A 337 27.24 11.32 12.08
N ALA A 338 27.00 11.82 13.30
CA ALA A 338 28.04 12.51 14.09
C ALA A 338 29.25 11.61 14.43
N ARG A 339 29.01 10.30 14.58
CA ARG A 339 30.08 9.30 14.86
C ARG A 339 30.74 8.74 13.60
N THR A 340 30.13 8.94 12.42
CA THR A 340 30.71 8.48 11.16
C THR A 340 31.86 9.38 10.77
N PRO A 341 33.10 8.86 10.65
CA PRO A 341 34.25 9.69 10.25
C PRO A 341 34.03 10.35 8.88
N GLN A 342 34.57 11.54 8.72
CA GLN A 342 34.55 12.21 7.43
C GLN A 342 35.36 11.40 6.42
N GLY A 343 34.74 11.08 5.28
CA GLY A 343 35.37 10.39 4.15
C GLY A 343 35.71 11.33 2.99
N SER A 344 35.81 10.73 1.81
CA SER A 344 36.19 11.41 0.57
C SER A 344 35.09 11.42 -0.48
N ALA A 345 33.83 11.28 -0.07
CA ALA A 345 32.67 11.30 -1.00
C ALA A 345 32.68 12.60 -1.82
N ARG A 346 32.48 12.47 -3.14
CA ARG A 346 32.60 13.56 -4.11
C ARG A 346 31.28 14.03 -4.69
N ASP A 347 30.20 13.37 -4.33
CA ASP A 347 28.83 13.73 -4.69
C ASP A 347 27.94 13.42 -3.49
N VAL A 348 27.48 14.48 -2.81
CA VAL A 348 26.73 14.39 -1.57
C VAL A 348 25.55 15.33 -1.61
N ARG A 349 24.37 14.81 -1.28
CA ARG A 349 23.17 15.62 -1.07
C ARG A 349 22.85 15.68 0.42
N LEU A 350 22.84 16.88 0.97
CA LEU A 350 22.26 17.14 2.28
C LEU A 350 20.74 17.15 2.14
N ARG A 351 20.06 16.36 2.96
CA ARG A 351 18.61 16.42 3.19
C ARG A 351 18.37 16.77 4.65
N VAL A 352 17.53 17.76 4.89
CA VAL A 352 17.03 18.12 6.22
C VAL A 352 15.52 18.00 6.21
N ALA A 353 14.96 17.38 7.25
CA ALA A 353 13.53 17.23 7.40
C ALA A 353 13.11 17.43 8.86
N ALA A 354 11.92 17.98 9.07
CA ALA A 354 11.30 18.05 10.39
C ALA A 354 9.77 18.05 10.28
N VAL A 355 9.12 17.56 11.34
CA VAL A 355 7.66 17.60 11.48
C VAL A 355 7.29 18.63 12.54
N HIS A 356 6.25 19.41 12.27
CA HIS A 356 5.69 20.34 13.25
C HIS A 356 4.17 20.53 13.02
N GLN A 357 3.41 20.79 14.08
CA GLN A 357 1.96 21.03 13.97
C GLN A 357 1.65 22.34 13.25
N ASP A 358 2.46 23.36 13.47
CA ASP A 358 2.35 24.64 12.75
C ASP A 358 3.07 24.57 11.41
N GLN A 359 2.30 24.77 10.34
CA GLN A 359 2.77 24.78 8.96
C GLN A 359 3.93 25.75 8.71
N LYS A 360 3.84 26.98 9.28
CA LYS A 360 4.86 28.03 9.09
C LYS A 360 6.18 27.66 9.75
N VAL A 361 6.12 26.89 10.85
CA VAL A 361 7.33 26.42 11.53
C VAL A 361 7.97 25.29 10.73
N ALA A 362 7.20 24.35 10.20
CA ALA A 362 7.71 23.29 9.33
C ALA A 362 8.35 23.85 8.03
N GLU A 363 7.77 24.91 7.46
CA GLU A 363 8.27 25.57 6.25
C GLU A 363 9.67 26.19 6.43
N LEU A 364 10.06 26.50 7.67
CA LEU A 364 11.41 27.04 7.96
C LEU A 364 12.52 26.10 7.49
N VAL A 365 12.30 24.79 7.44
CA VAL A 365 13.31 23.82 6.98
C VAL A 365 13.71 24.12 5.53
N GLY A 366 12.75 24.18 4.63
CA GLY A 366 13.00 24.49 3.21
C GLY A 366 13.61 25.86 3.03
N ARG A 367 13.18 26.85 3.81
CA ARG A 367 13.68 28.21 3.77
C ARG A 367 15.16 28.31 4.18
N GLU A 368 15.54 27.65 5.29
CA GLU A 368 16.93 27.68 5.77
C GLU A 368 17.89 26.90 4.87
N VAL A 369 17.42 25.78 4.27
CA VAL A 369 18.22 25.06 3.27
C VAL A 369 18.38 25.89 2.00
N THR A 370 17.35 26.59 1.55
CA THR A 370 17.44 27.50 0.39
C THR A 370 18.42 28.66 0.64
N ALA A 371 18.43 29.17 1.86
CA ALA A 371 19.35 30.26 2.24
C ALA A 371 20.84 29.86 2.13
N LEU A 372 21.17 28.55 2.15
CA LEU A 372 22.54 28.05 1.99
C LEU A 372 23.18 28.41 0.62
N TYR A 373 22.40 28.79 -0.37
CA TYR A 373 22.95 29.32 -1.64
C TYR A 373 23.89 30.51 -1.44
N THR A 374 23.58 31.36 -0.48
CA THR A 374 24.35 32.60 -0.24
C THR A 374 25.03 32.64 1.09
N CYS A 375 24.58 31.89 2.08
CA CYS A 375 25.12 31.88 3.45
C CYS A 375 25.69 30.52 3.88
N GLY A 376 25.81 29.58 2.95
CA GLY A 376 26.39 28.25 3.15
C GLY A 376 27.79 28.09 2.58
N PRO A 377 28.32 26.85 2.59
CA PRO A 377 29.57 26.51 1.97
C PRO A 377 29.57 26.74 0.47
N ALA A 378 30.76 26.97 -0.10
CA ALA A 378 30.93 27.23 -1.55
C ALA A 378 30.41 26.06 -2.42
N GLY A 379 29.79 26.40 -3.57
CA GLY A 379 29.42 25.44 -4.59
C GLY A 379 28.22 24.55 -4.24
N GLY A 380 27.34 25.02 -3.37
CA GLY A 380 26.01 24.39 -3.16
C GLY A 380 25.13 24.61 -4.37
N GLY A 381 24.34 23.58 -4.76
CA GLY A 381 23.45 23.64 -5.91
C GLY A 381 22.29 22.66 -5.84
N GLY A 382 21.33 22.81 -6.77
CA GLY A 382 20.21 21.86 -6.92
C GLY A 382 19.29 21.82 -5.71
N VAL A 383 19.00 22.97 -5.08
CA VAL A 383 18.07 23.06 -3.94
C VAL A 383 16.70 22.54 -4.34
N ARG A 384 16.14 21.74 -3.46
CA ARG A 384 14.73 21.33 -3.46
C ARG A 384 14.15 21.62 -2.10
N ALA A 385 12.94 22.14 -2.05
CA ALA A 385 12.20 22.35 -0.82
C ALA A 385 10.77 21.83 -1.00
N GLY A 386 10.22 21.24 0.03
CA GLY A 386 8.88 20.70 0.06
C GLY A 386 8.21 20.94 1.41
N LEU A 387 6.88 21.04 1.34
CA LEU A 387 6.02 21.10 2.50
C LEU A 387 4.80 20.24 2.23
N ARG A 388 4.53 19.27 3.08
CA ARG A 388 3.37 18.40 2.91
C ARG A 388 2.70 18.08 4.24
N GLN A 389 1.39 17.98 4.21
CA GLN A 389 0.63 17.48 5.34
C GLN A 389 0.99 16.01 5.60
N ARG A 390 1.15 15.67 6.85
CA ARG A 390 1.43 14.30 7.30
C ARG A 390 0.20 13.73 7.99
N LEU A 391 0.00 12.45 7.80
CA LEU A 391 -0.93 11.66 8.59
C LEU A 391 -0.13 10.63 9.40
N ASP A 392 -0.49 10.49 10.65
CA ASP A 392 -0.04 9.42 11.51
C ASP A 392 -1.08 8.29 11.46
N THR A 393 -0.63 7.07 11.35
CA THR A 393 -1.48 5.88 11.29
C THR A 393 -1.26 5.03 12.53
N LEU A 394 -2.35 4.70 13.23
CA LEU A 394 -2.37 3.90 14.44
C LEU A 394 -3.14 2.61 14.17
N PRO A 395 -2.46 1.46 14.04
CA PRO A 395 -3.12 0.18 13.89
C PRO A 395 -3.72 -0.26 15.23
N CYS A 396 -4.93 -0.77 15.19
CA CYS A 396 -5.58 -1.39 16.35
C CYS A 396 -6.49 -2.54 15.88
N TYR A 397 -7.10 -3.24 16.85
CA TYR A 397 -8.03 -4.32 16.58
C TYR A 397 -9.36 -4.06 17.26
N VAL A 398 -10.45 -4.36 16.54
CA VAL A 398 -11.82 -4.26 17.06
C VAL A 398 -12.52 -5.62 16.98
N PRO A 399 -13.48 -5.91 17.85
CA PRO A 399 -14.26 -7.14 17.75
C PRO A 399 -14.94 -7.26 16.38
N ARG A 400 -14.79 -8.40 15.71
CA ARG A 400 -15.46 -8.68 14.42
C ARG A 400 -16.97 -8.49 14.51
N SER A 401 -17.59 -8.88 15.63
CA SER A 401 -19.03 -8.77 15.86
C SER A 401 -19.56 -7.33 15.87
N ALA A 402 -18.71 -6.34 16.01
CA ALA A 402 -19.08 -4.92 15.95
C ALA A 402 -19.08 -4.37 14.52
N ILE A 403 -18.62 -5.14 13.53
CA ILE A 403 -18.42 -4.70 12.15
C ILE A 403 -19.43 -5.40 11.23
N GLN A 404 -20.03 -4.62 10.35
CA GLN A 404 -20.92 -5.11 9.33
C GLN A 404 -20.52 -4.57 7.96
N SER A 405 -20.18 -5.46 7.03
CA SER A 405 -19.98 -5.11 5.62
C SER A 405 -21.31 -5.24 4.87
N ASN A 406 -21.50 -4.38 3.88
CA ASN A 406 -22.68 -4.37 3.02
C ASN A 406 -22.25 -4.06 1.58
N TYR A 407 -23.13 -4.35 0.62
CA TYR A 407 -22.96 -3.89 -0.75
C TYR A 407 -24.27 -3.35 -1.32
N GLU A 408 -24.16 -2.51 -2.32
CA GLU A 408 -25.27 -2.04 -3.14
C GLU A 408 -24.87 -2.15 -4.63
N ILE A 409 -25.86 -2.47 -5.50
CA ILE A 409 -25.64 -2.48 -6.95
C ILE A 409 -26.12 -1.16 -7.54
N ILE A 410 -25.27 -0.56 -8.34
CA ILE A 410 -25.54 0.66 -9.12
C ILE A 410 -25.60 0.25 -10.59
N GLU A 411 -26.69 0.62 -11.29
CA GLU A 411 -26.95 0.36 -12.71
C GLU A 411 -26.82 1.59 -13.57
#